data_86fec52bf78a582fb4b1cac41781d0ff
#
_entry.id   86fec52bf78a582fb4b1cac41781d0ff
#
_cell.length_a   1.000
_cell.length_b   1.000
_cell.length_c   1.000
_cell.angle_alpha   90.00
_cell.angle_beta   90.00
_cell.angle_gamma   90.00
#
_symmetry.space_group_name_H-M   'P 1'
#
loop_
_entity.id
_entity.type
_entity.pdbx_description
1 polymer ?
#
loop_
_entity_poly.entity_id
_entity_poly.type
_entity_poly.pdbx_seq_one_letter_code
_entity_poly.pdbx_strand_id
1 'polypeptide(L)'
;MIPLFQVPAAQAAPAPSAPQAPVRAQYGWGYEGPDGEGTGTLSVLVDAATGRLVLELHGLGERLLLLEGDRASGYRVQVPRQKLDQRAASLGALPLPFLPGVASPEALLKLLRTGEGAGVTVTKRDAQGPVKLHWRGMDPQGHPEQVWLERKRWEE
;
A
#
# COMPACT_ATOMS: atom_id res chain seq x y z
N MET A 1 -33.69 -29.11 -23.70
CA MET A 1 -33.31 -28.82 -23.32
C MET A 1 -32.64 -28.32 -22.80
N ILE A 2 -32.31 -28.26 -22.52
CA ILE A 2 -31.62 -27.76 -22.01
C ILE A 2 -30.89 -27.32 -21.65
N PRO A 3 -30.80 -27.27 -21.75
CA PRO A 3 -29.94 -26.82 -21.38
C PRO A 3 -29.30 -26.23 -21.02
N LEU A 4 -29.31 -26.19 -21.03
CA LEU A 4 -28.70 -25.59 -20.60
C LEU A 4 -28.12 -25.11 -19.99
N PHE A 5 -28.19 -25.25 -19.95
CA PHE A 5 -27.66 -24.81 -19.37
C PHE A 5 -26.97 -24.46 -18.81
N GLN A 6 -26.97 -24.44 -18.71
CA GLN A 6 -26.30 -24.28 -18.28
C GLN A 6 -25.57 -23.73 -18.05
N VAL A 7 -25.51 -23.64 -18.26
CA VAL A 7 -24.79 -23.10 -18.07
C VAL A 7 -24.38 -22.33 -17.55
N PRO A 8 -24.65 -21.99 -17.53
CA PRO A 8 -24.12 -21.11 -17.01
C PRO A 8 -23.59 -20.90 -16.19
N ALA A 9 -23.40 -21.11 -15.92
CA ALA A 9 -22.88 -20.93 -15.24
C ALA A 9 -21.95 -20.85 -15.06
N ALA A 10 -21.73 -20.97 -15.34
CA ALA A 10 -20.92 -21.00 -15.24
C ALA A 10 -20.20 -20.27 -15.34
N GLN A 11 -20.45 -20.02 -15.54
CA GLN A 11 -19.86 -19.31 -15.51
C GLN A 11 -19.62 -18.63 -14.91
N ALA A 12 -19.60 -18.77 -15.01
CA ALA A 12 -19.50 -18.11 -14.47
C ALA A 12 -19.02 -17.81 -13.47
N ALA A 13 -19.22 -18.17 -13.04
CA ALA A 13 -18.75 -17.77 -11.83
C ALA A 13 -17.32 -17.78 -11.89
N PRO A 14 -16.91 -16.72 -12.09
CA PRO A 14 -15.60 -16.63 -11.92
C PRO A 14 -15.29 -17.23 -10.65
N ALA A 15 -14.87 -18.30 -10.82
CA ALA A 15 -14.18 -18.75 -9.77
C ALA A 15 -13.73 -17.58 -9.03
N PRO A 16 -14.26 -17.38 -7.90
CA PRO A 16 -13.52 -16.68 -7.02
C PRO A 16 -12.21 -17.35 -7.11
N SER A 17 -11.39 -16.67 -7.67
CA SER A 17 -10.04 -16.95 -7.57
C SER A 17 -9.75 -17.50 -6.22
N ALA A 18 -8.95 -18.46 -6.17
CA ALA A 18 -8.35 -18.94 -4.97
C ALA A 18 -7.92 -17.72 -4.14
N PRO A 19 -8.11 -17.74 -2.85
CA PRO A 19 -7.67 -16.67 -1.98
C PRO A 19 -6.22 -16.38 -2.29
N GLN A 20 -5.94 -15.14 -2.58
CA GLN A 20 -4.58 -14.74 -2.82
C GLN A 20 -3.79 -14.84 -1.51
N ALA A 21 -2.59 -15.36 -1.58
CA ALA A 21 -1.72 -15.41 -0.44
C ALA A 21 -1.39 -13.99 0.04
N PRO A 22 -1.17 -13.81 1.33
CA PRO A 22 -0.70 -12.53 1.83
C PRO A 22 0.61 -12.16 1.16
N VAL A 23 0.78 -10.87 0.88
CA VAL A 23 2.01 -10.34 0.31
C VAL A 23 2.83 -9.69 1.41
N ARG A 24 4.09 -10.07 1.48
CA ARG A 24 5.09 -9.41 2.32
C ARG A 24 6.14 -8.79 1.41
N ALA A 25 6.41 -7.53 1.62
CA ALA A 25 7.36 -6.83 0.78
C ALA A 25 8.18 -5.84 1.59
N GLN A 26 9.36 -5.53 1.08
CA GLN A 26 10.23 -4.55 1.70
C GLN A 26 10.77 -3.62 0.63
N TYR A 27 10.74 -2.34 0.93
CA TYR A 27 11.15 -1.28 0.01
C TYR A 27 12.16 -0.36 0.66
N GLY A 28 13.15 0.09 -0.12
CA GLY A 28 13.86 1.31 0.21
C GLY A 28 12.90 2.46 -0.02
N TRP A 29 12.87 3.40 0.90
CA TRP A 29 11.99 4.56 0.85
C TRP A 29 12.81 5.81 0.91
N GLY A 30 12.38 6.84 0.18
CA GLY A 30 13.04 8.13 0.23
C GLY A 30 12.07 9.26 -0.05
N TYR A 31 12.42 10.44 0.46
CA TYR A 31 11.67 11.66 0.16
C TYR A 31 12.62 12.84 0.03
N GLU A 32 12.16 13.85 -0.70
CA GLU A 32 12.87 15.11 -0.87
C GLU A 32 11.84 16.23 -0.94
N GLY A 33 12.00 17.22 -0.09
CA GLY A 33 11.07 18.34 0.00
C GLY A 33 11.74 19.61 0.50
N PRO A 34 10.97 20.70 0.70
CA PRO A 34 11.51 21.98 1.11
C PRO A 34 12.27 21.93 2.44
N ASP A 35 11.88 21.05 3.33
CA ASP A 35 12.46 20.96 4.68
C ASP A 35 13.58 19.91 4.76
N GLY A 36 14.00 19.35 3.63
CA GLY A 36 15.10 18.41 3.60
C GLY A 36 14.76 17.13 2.87
N GLU A 37 15.61 16.13 3.07
CA GLU A 37 15.48 14.83 2.46
C GLU A 37 15.76 13.74 3.49
N GLY A 38 15.29 12.54 3.19
CA GLY A 38 15.55 11.40 4.06
C GLY A 38 15.35 10.10 3.32
N THR A 39 15.89 9.03 3.90
CA THR A 39 15.74 7.68 3.39
C THR A 39 15.43 6.73 4.54
N GLY A 40 14.91 5.57 4.19
CA GLY A 40 14.58 4.55 5.18
C GLY A 40 14.11 3.27 4.53
N THR A 41 13.40 2.47 5.30
CA THR A 41 12.86 1.19 4.88
C THR A 41 11.37 1.15 5.16
N LEU A 42 10.60 0.73 4.18
CA LEU A 42 9.17 0.48 4.31
C LEU A 42 8.93 -1.02 4.26
N SER A 43 8.31 -1.56 5.31
CA SER A 43 7.89 -2.96 5.35
C SER A 43 6.39 -3.03 5.20
N VAL A 44 5.92 -3.94 4.35
CA VAL A 44 4.51 -4.07 3.99
C VAL A 44 4.04 -5.50 4.19
N LEU A 45 2.90 -5.65 4.83
CA LEU A 45 2.13 -6.89 4.82
C LEU A 45 0.72 -6.56 4.39
N VAL A 46 0.24 -7.19 3.32
CA VAL A 46 -1.14 -7.02 2.83
C VAL A 46 -1.77 -8.38 2.63
N ASP A 47 -2.93 -8.57 3.26
CA ASP A 47 -3.78 -9.74 3.04
C ASP A 47 -5.13 -9.25 2.54
N ALA A 48 -5.37 -9.39 1.24
CA ALA A 48 -6.60 -8.92 0.62
C ALA A 48 -7.84 -9.66 1.11
N ALA A 49 -7.69 -10.92 1.52
CA ALA A 49 -8.83 -11.72 1.98
C ALA A 49 -9.47 -11.14 3.25
N THR A 50 -8.66 -10.69 4.20
CA THR A 50 -9.14 -10.14 5.46
C THR A 50 -9.10 -8.62 5.49
N GLY A 51 -8.45 -8.00 4.51
CA GLY A 51 -8.15 -6.58 4.52
C GLY A 51 -7.06 -6.22 5.50
N ARG A 52 -6.30 -7.21 5.98
CA ARG A 52 -5.21 -6.95 6.91
C ARG A 52 -4.09 -6.18 6.23
N LEU A 53 -3.62 -5.17 6.92
CA LEU A 53 -2.54 -4.33 6.45
C LEU A 53 -1.62 -4.00 7.62
N VAL A 54 -0.32 -4.13 7.39
CA VAL A 54 0.70 -3.63 8.30
C VAL A 54 1.74 -2.90 7.47
N LEU A 55 1.91 -1.62 7.76
CA LEU A 55 2.96 -0.80 7.17
C LEU A 55 3.85 -0.27 8.27
N GLU A 56 5.14 -0.50 8.15
CA GLU A 56 6.12 0.09 9.06
C GLU A 56 7.14 0.87 8.26
N LEU A 57 7.29 2.13 8.59
CA LEU A 57 8.31 2.98 8.01
C LEU A 57 9.39 3.22 9.05
N HIS A 58 10.62 2.86 8.71
CA HIS A 58 11.78 3.05 9.56
C HIS A 58 12.77 4.00 8.89
N GLY A 59 13.35 4.88 9.69
CA GLY A 59 14.42 5.76 9.24
C GLY A 59 15.13 6.34 10.44
N LEU A 60 16.38 6.77 10.27
CA LEU A 60 17.17 7.35 11.35
C LEU A 60 17.28 6.44 12.59
N GLY A 61 17.25 5.12 12.37
CA GLY A 61 17.37 4.16 13.45
C GLY A 61 16.10 3.97 14.29
N GLU A 62 14.97 4.53 13.87
CA GLU A 62 13.72 4.42 14.62
C GLU A 62 12.52 4.16 13.72
N ARG A 63 11.42 3.73 14.31
CA ARG A 63 10.17 3.58 13.59
C ARG A 63 9.49 4.95 13.49
N LEU A 64 9.30 5.40 12.25
CA LEU A 64 8.69 6.69 11.96
C LEU A 64 7.18 6.62 11.82
N LEU A 65 6.66 5.46 11.42
CA LEU A 65 5.23 5.26 11.24
C LEU A 65 4.88 3.79 11.38
N LEU A 66 3.74 3.53 12.02
CA LEU A 66 3.10 2.21 12.02
C LEU A 66 1.64 2.40 11.62
N LEU A 67 1.22 1.70 10.58
CA LEU A 67 -0.17 1.59 10.18
C LEU A 67 -0.54 0.11 10.25
N GLU A 68 -1.60 -0.23 10.97
CA GLU A 68 -2.03 -1.62 11.08
C GLU A 68 -3.53 -1.73 11.25
N GLY A 69 -4.08 -2.87 10.87
CA GLY A 69 -5.49 -3.15 11.05
C GLY A 69 -6.01 -4.17 10.06
N ASP A 70 -7.32 -4.35 10.10
CA ASP A 70 -8.07 -5.20 9.17
C ASP A 70 -9.50 -4.68 9.03
N ARG A 71 -10.31 -5.32 8.17
CA ARG A 71 -11.69 -4.86 7.94
C ARG A 71 -12.55 -5.03 9.18
N ALA A 72 -12.33 -6.06 9.96
CA ALA A 72 -13.18 -6.34 11.13
C ALA A 72 -12.92 -5.38 12.28
N SER A 73 -11.65 -5.00 12.50
CA SER A 73 -11.23 -4.21 13.64
C SER A 73 -10.98 -2.74 13.31
N GLY A 74 -10.94 -2.40 12.02
CA GLY A 74 -10.56 -1.07 11.58
C GLY A 74 -9.05 -0.90 11.56
N TYR A 75 -8.61 0.33 11.34
CA TYR A 75 -7.19 0.63 11.11
C TYR A 75 -6.72 1.70 12.08
N ARG A 76 -5.44 1.66 12.38
CA ARG A 76 -4.80 2.62 13.27
C ARG A 76 -3.48 3.06 12.67
N VAL A 77 -3.23 4.38 12.68
CA VAL A 77 -1.95 4.94 12.27
C VAL A 77 -1.30 5.66 13.44
N GLN A 78 -0.01 5.41 13.61
CA GLN A 78 0.79 6.06 14.64
C GLN A 78 2.02 6.69 13.99
N VAL A 79 2.23 7.97 14.24
CA VAL A 79 3.41 8.71 13.81
C VAL A 79 3.99 9.40 15.06
N PRO A 80 4.89 8.71 15.77
CA PRO A 80 5.37 9.20 17.09
C PRO A 80 5.93 10.62 17.06
N ARG A 81 6.70 10.98 16.05
CA ARG A 81 7.31 12.32 15.98
C ARG A 81 6.27 13.43 15.85
N GLN A 82 5.12 13.12 15.29
CA GLN A 82 4.03 14.09 15.13
C GLN A 82 2.98 13.94 16.22
N LYS A 83 3.19 13.03 17.16
CA LYS A 83 2.22 12.70 18.20
C LYS A 83 0.87 12.37 17.62
N LEU A 84 0.89 11.75 16.44
CA LEU A 84 -0.32 11.32 15.75
C LEU A 84 -0.63 9.87 16.13
N ASP A 85 -1.86 9.63 16.56
CA ASP A 85 -2.39 8.30 16.83
C ASP A 85 -3.88 8.34 16.55
N GLN A 86 -4.27 7.80 15.39
CA GLN A 86 -5.66 7.85 14.96
C GLN A 86 -6.16 6.48 14.54
N ARG A 87 -7.46 6.27 14.74
CA ARG A 87 -8.16 5.06 14.34
C ARG A 87 -9.33 5.42 13.44
N ALA A 88 -9.64 4.53 12.50
CA ALA A 88 -10.80 4.68 11.63
C ALA A 88 -11.29 3.30 11.20
N ALA A 89 -12.57 3.21 10.86
CA ALA A 89 -13.17 1.97 10.38
C ALA A 89 -12.64 1.64 8.97
N SER A 90 -12.28 2.64 8.18
CA SER A 90 -11.75 2.45 6.83
C SER A 90 -10.39 3.11 6.70
N LEU A 91 -9.55 2.51 5.87
CA LEU A 91 -8.21 3.02 5.62
C LEU A 91 -8.23 4.42 5.00
N GLY A 92 -9.18 4.68 4.11
CA GLY A 92 -9.29 5.98 3.44
C GLY A 92 -9.61 7.15 4.35
N ALA A 93 -10.06 6.89 5.57
CA ALA A 93 -10.35 7.94 6.54
C ALA A 93 -9.13 8.34 7.37
N LEU A 94 -8.01 7.63 7.22
CA LEU A 94 -6.77 7.95 7.94
C LEU A 94 -5.88 8.88 7.11
N PRO A 95 -5.13 9.77 7.78
CA PRO A 95 -4.18 10.62 7.07
C PRO A 95 -2.94 9.82 6.68
N LEU A 96 -2.73 9.65 5.39
CA LEU A 96 -1.56 8.95 4.83
C LEU A 96 -0.93 9.84 3.76
N PRO A 97 -0.30 10.94 4.16
CA PRO A 97 0.18 11.94 3.20
C PRO A 97 1.26 11.44 2.25
N PHE A 98 2.00 10.43 2.63
CA PHE A 98 3.06 9.89 1.80
C PHE A 98 2.61 8.75 0.87
N LEU A 99 1.36 8.28 1.00
CA LEU A 99 0.81 7.22 0.15
C LEU A 99 -0.40 7.74 -0.63
N PRO A 100 -0.21 8.17 -1.86
CA PRO A 100 -1.30 8.79 -2.63
C PRO A 100 -2.36 7.76 -3.01
N GLY A 101 -3.62 8.15 -2.82
CA GLY A 101 -4.74 7.37 -3.32
C GLY A 101 -4.95 6.00 -2.70
N VAL A 102 -4.34 5.72 -1.56
CA VAL A 102 -4.51 4.43 -0.89
C VAL A 102 -5.72 4.50 0.03
N ALA A 103 -6.87 4.13 -0.51
CA ALA A 103 -8.12 4.15 0.23
C ALA A 103 -8.49 2.76 0.79
N SER A 104 -7.78 1.73 0.40
CA SER A 104 -8.06 0.34 0.82
C SER A 104 -6.80 -0.51 0.69
N PRO A 105 -6.74 -1.66 1.38
CA PRO A 105 -5.64 -2.61 1.21
C PRO A 105 -5.53 -3.10 -0.23
N GLU A 106 -6.67 -3.27 -0.92
CA GLU A 106 -6.69 -3.70 -2.32
C GLU A 106 -6.05 -2.65 -3.22
N ALA A 107 -6.29 -1.37 -2.97
CA ALA A 107 -5.70 -0.28 -3.74
C ALA A 107 -4.18 -0.24 -3.54
N LEU A 108 -3.72 -0.45 -2.32
CA LEU A 108 -2.28 -0.53 -2.05
C LEU A 108 -1.65 -1.71 -2.78
N LEU A 109 -2.29 -2.87 -2.71
CA LEU A 109 -1.77 -4.07 -3.36
C LEU A 109 -1.69 -3.87 -4.88
N LYS A 110 -2.71 -3.26 -5.47
CA LYS A 110 -2.72 -2.93 -6.90
C LYS A 110 -1.58 -1.97 -7.25
N LEU A 111 -1.37 -0.95 -6.44
CA LEU A 111 -0.27 -0.01 -6.64
C LEU A 111 1.08 -0.74 -6.64
N LEU A 112 1.30 -1.61 -5.66
CA LEU A 112 2.58 -2.32 -5.54
C LEU A 112 2.78 -3.37 -6.62
N ARG A 113 1.71 -4.00 -7.11
CA ARG A 113 1.79 -5.02 -8.16
C ARG A 113 1.87 -4.45 -9.56
N THR A 114 1.19 -3.37 -9.83
CA THR A 114 1.02 -2.85 -11.20
C THR A 114 1.58 -1.45 -11.39
N GLY A 115 1.78 -0.71 -10.32
CA GLY A 115 2.16 0.70 -10.39
C GLY A 115 0.98 1.63 -10.63
N GLU A 116 -0.24 1.11 -10.61
CA GLU A 116 -1.43 1.93 -10.84
C GLU A 116 -1.84 2.67 -9.58
N GLY A 117 -1.75 3.98 -9.63
CA GLY A 117 -2.14 4.87 -8.56
C GLY A 117 -2.09 6.31 -9.05
N ALA A 118 -2.90 7.19 -8.44
CA ALA A 118 -2.97 8.58 -8.86
C ALA A 118 -1.62 9.27 -8.70
N GLY A 119 -1.09 9.81 -9.79
CA GLY A 119 0.17 10.54 -9.76
C GLY A 119 1.42 9.70 -9.61
N VAL A 120 1.29 8.37 -9.65
CA VAL A 120 2.44 7.47 -9.51
C VAL A 120 3.07 7.21 -10.86
N THR A 121 4.40 7.28 -10.90
CA THR A 121 5.20 6.93 -12.08
C THR A 121 6.06 5.71 -11.74
N VAL A 122 6.04 4.71 -12.61
CA VAL A 122 6.92 3.56 -12.49
C VAL A 122 8.16 3.83 -13.33
N THR A 123 9.33 3.86 -12.69
CA THR A 123 10.59 4.18 -13.37
C THR A 123 11.42 2.93 -13.67
N LYS A 124 11.09 1.80 -13.07
CA LYS A 124 11.76 0.54 -13.35
C LYS A 124 10.82 -0.62 -13.08
N ARG A 125 10.82 -1.63 -13.96
CA ARG A 125 10.02 -2.86 -13.83
C ARG A 125 10.90 -4.08 -14.05
N ASP A 126 10.45 -5.21 -13.48
CA ASP A 126 11.00 -6.54 -13.79
C ASP A 126 9.85 -7.53 -13.98
N ALA A 127 10.14 -8.82 -14.02
CA ALA A 127 9.14 -9.85 -14.23
C ALA A 127 8.08 -9.92 -13.13
N GLN A 128 8.36 -9.42 -11.95
CA GLN A 128 7.43 -9.40 -10.82
C GLN A 128 6.61 -8.12 -10.74
N GLY A 129 6.91 -7.13 -11.57
CA GLY A 129 6.18 -5.86 -11.60
C GLY A 129 7.08 -4.66 -11.32
N PRO A 130 6.51 -3.58 -10.75
CA PRO A 130 7.27 -2.37 -10.48
C PRO A 130 8.40 -2.60 -9.48
N VAL A 131 9.58 -2.10 -9.82
CA VAL A 131 10.74 -2.10 -8.92
C VAL A 131 10.93 -0.73 -8.30
N LYS A 132 10.79 0.34 -9.11
CA LYS A 132 10.90 1.72 -8.63
C LYS A 132 9.64 2.49 -8.96
N LEU A 133 9.11 3.14 -7.95
CA LEU A 133 7.91 3.97 -8.01
C LEU A 133 8.25 5.36 -7.51
N HIS A 134 7.62 6.35 -8.10
CA HIS A 134 7.85 7.75 -7.75
C HIS A 134 6.53 8.53 -7.82
N TRP A 135 6.30 9.41 -6.86
CA TRP A 135 5.12 10.30 -6.87
C TRP A 135 5.38 11.55 -6.05
N ARG A 136 4.45 12.48 -6.13
CA ARG A 136 4.44 13.64 -5.27
C ARG A 136 3.56 13.38 -4.08
N GLY A 137 4.11 13.59 -2.89
CA GLY A 137 3.36 13.58 -1.66
C GLY A 137 3.27 14.99 -1.10
N MET A 138 2.77 15.09 0.11
CA MET A 138 2.77 16.33 0.86
C MET A 138 3.30 16.06 2.26
N ASP A 139 4.06 17.01 2.79
CA ASP A 139 4.47 16.93 4.18
C ASP A 139 3.29 17.34 5.09
N PRO A 140 3.43 17.18 6.40
CA PRO A 140 2.34 17.54 7.32
C PRO A 140 1.92 19.00 7.27
N GLN A 141 2.79 19.89 6.80
CA GLN A 141 2.46 21.30 6.64
C GLN A 141 1.87 21.62 5.27
N GLY A 142 1.67 20.61 4.43
CA GLY A 142 1.08 20.80 3.12
C GLY A 142 2.06 21.21 2.02
N HIS A 143 3.36 21.14 2.26
CA HIS A 143 4.35 21.42 1.25
C HIS A 143 4.57 20.19 0.35
N PRO A 144 4.72 20.38 -0.96
CA PRO A 144 4.94 19.24 -1.85
C PRO A 144 6.31 18.63 -1.63
N GLU A 145 6.35 17.32 -1.65
CA GLU A 145 7.59 16.56 -1.59
C GLU A 145 7.58 15.45 -2.63
N GLN A 146 8.78 15.02 -3.02
CA GLN A 146 8.98 13.87 -3.89
C GLN A 146 9.14 12.65 -3.00
N VAL A 147 8.46 11.56 -3.36
CA VAL A 147 8.56 10.30 -2.63
C VAL A 147 8.86 9.20 -3.62
N TRP A 148 9.73 8.27 -3.24
CA TRP A 148 10.04 7.13 -4.08
C TRP A 148 10.18 5.87 -3.24
N LEU A 149 9.87 4.74 -3.89
CA LEU A 149 10.05 3.40 -3.33
C LEU A 149 10.89 2.58 -4.29
N GLU A 150 11.77 1.76 -3.73
CA GLU A 150 12.50 0.76 -4.51
C GLU A 150 12.33 -0.59 -3.83
N ARG A 151 11.75 -1.56 -4.58
CA ARG A 151 11.49 -2.90 -4.04
C ARG A 151 12.80 -3.62 -3.75
N LYS A 152 12.94 -4.13 -2.54
CA LYS A 152 14.08 -4.93 -2.09
C LYS A 152 13.72 -6.39 -1.93
N ARG A 153 12.47 -6.68 -1.56
CA ARG A 153 12.01 -8.05 -1.32
C ARG A 153 10.52 -8.16 -1.60
N TRP A 154 10.12 -9.27 -2.16
CA TRP A 154 8.71 -9.57 -2.43
C TRP A 154 8.47 -11.05 -2.17
N GLU A 155 7.50 -11.37 -1.31
CA GLU A 155 7.09 -12.73 -0.95
C GLU A 155 5.58 -12.85 -0.98
N GLU A 156 5.09 -13.94 -1.57
CA GLU A 156 3.67 -14.27 -1.59
C GLU A 156 3.42 -15.65 -0.99
#